data_0327603d84ed91ce1e6b2c64be292563
#
_entry.id   0327603d84ed91ce1e6b2c64be292563
#
_cell.length_a   1.000
_cell.length_b   1.000
_cell.length_c   1.000
_cell.angle_alpha   90.00
_cell.angle_beta   90.00
_cell.angle_gamma   90.00
#
_symmetry.space_group_name_H-M   'P 1'
#
loop_
_entity.id
_entity.type
_entity.pdbx_description
1 polymer ?
#
loop_
_entity_poly.entity_id
_entity_poly.type
_entity_poly.pdbx_seq_one_letter_code
_entity_poly.pdbx_strand_id
1 'polypeptide(L)'
;MVLKRSGVRAPFDRAKVVFGVRSACKGRPVDEAQIDALAELVEDDMRLAQVSGVEITSSTVGHSVLEHLKALDEVAYVRFASVYKNFDGVADFSRELALLKQS
;
A
#
# COMPACT_ATOMS: atom_id res chain seq x y z
N MET A 1 -10.54 0.67 13.69
CA MET A 1 -9.27 0.01 14.08
C MET A 1 -8.88 -1.02 13.04
N VAL A 2 -7.59 -1.25 12.89
CA VAL A 2 -7.04 -2.22 11.93
C VAL A 2 -6.78 -3.54 12.63
N LEU A 3 -7.26 -4.63 12.07
CA LEU A 3 -6.97 -5.99 12.55
C LEU A 3 -5.64 -6.45 11.93
N LYS A 4 -4.66 -6.70 12.78
CA LYS A 4 -3.34 -7.18 12.36
C LYS A 4 -3.34 -8.70 12.16
N ARG A 5 -2.33 -9.21 11.46
CA ARG A 5 -2.17 -10.66 11.22
C ARG A 5 -2.09 -11.47 12.51
N SER A 6 -1.60 -10.87 13.58
CA SER A 6 -1.53 -11.49 14.91
C SER A 6 -2.88 -11.62 15.61
N GLY A 7 -3.94 -11.04 15.05
CA GLY A 7 -5.25 -10.97 15.68
C GLY A 7 -5.43 -9.76 16.58
N VAL A 8 -4.38 -8.95 16.76
CA VAL A 8 -4.44 -7.74 17.57
C VAL A 8 -5.07 -6.60 16.77
N ARG A 9 -5.93 -5.82 17.39
CA ARG A 9 -6.51 -4.62 16.78
C ARG A 9 -5.71 -3.40 17.23
N ALA A 10 -5.43 -2.51 16.27
CA ALA A 10 -4.67 -1.28 16.51
C ALA A 10 -5.29 -0.13 15.72
N PRO A 11 -5.12 1.13 16.18
CA PRO A 11 -5.56 2.28 15.39
C PRO A 11 -4.84 2.32 14.04
N PHE A 12 -5.52 2.88 13.02
CA PHE A 12 -4.87 3.15 11.75
C PHE A 12 -3.75 4.17 11.98
N ASP A 13 -2.56 3.86 11.48
CA ASP A 13 -1.38 4.70 11.67
C ASP A 13 -0.90 5.25 10.33
N ARG A 14 -1.27 6.50 10.04
CA ARG A 14 -0.87 7.20 8.82
C ARG A 14 0.65 7.26 8.68
N ALA A 15 1.37 7.43 9.79
CA ALA A 15 2.83 7.53 9.76
C ALA A 15 3.49 6.27 9.21
N LYS A 16 2.93 5.11 9.49
CA LYS A 16 3.42 3.83 8.94
C LYS A 16 3.22 3.75 7.44
N VAL A 17 2.08 4.23 6.94
CA VAL A 17 1.81 4.30 5.51
C VAL A 17 2.82 5.21 4.83
N VAL A 18 3.01 6.42 5.36
CA VAL A 18 3.96 7.40 4.83
C VAL A 18 5.37 6.82 4.81
N PHE A 19 5.80 6.18 5.90
CA PHE A 19 7.13 5.57 6.00
C PHE A 19 7.33 4.49 4.94
N GLY A 20 6.37 3.58 4.80
CA GLY A 20 6.45 2.48 3.84
C GLY A 20 6.49 2.98 2.40
N VAL A 21 5.64 3.97 2.07
CA VAL A 21 5.58 4.56 0.74
C VAL A 21 6.87 5.33 0.44
N ARG A 22 7.35 6.12 1.40
CA ARG A 22 8.62 6.87 1.24
C ARG A 22 9.77 5.92 0.95
N SER A 23 9.86 4.80 1.68
CA SER A 23 10.90 3.80 1.46
C SER A 23 10.81 3.20 0.05
N ALA A 24 9.61 2.91 -0.41
CA ALA A 24 9.41 2.35 -1.75
C ALA A 24 9.72 3.35 -2.85
N CYS A 25 9.55 4.65 -2.59
CA CYS A 25 9.79 5.72 -3.55
C CYS A 25 11.23 6.23 -3.56
N LYS A 26 12.12 5.68 -2.77
CA LYS A 26 13.51 6.14 -2.68
C LYS A 26 14.17 6.10 -4.05
N GLY A 27 14.75 7.24 -4.46
CA GLY A 27 15.40 7.36 -5.77
C GLY A 27 14.42 7.52 -6.94
N ARG A 28 13.13 7.66 -6.66
CA ARG A 28 12.13 7.88 -7.70
C ARG A 28 11.69 9.34 -7.73
N PRO A 29 11.17 9.83 -8.87
CA PRO A 29 10.71 11.22 -8.99
C PRO A 29 9.36 11.44 -8.31
N VAL A 30 9.31 11.17 -7.02
CA VAL A 30 8.12 11.30 -6.18
C VAL A 30 8.49 12.17 -4.99
N ASP A 31 7.78 13.29 -4.80
CA ASP A 31 8.06 14.22 -3.72
C ASP A 31 7.18 13.96 -2.49
N GLU A 32 7.48 14.65 -1.40
CA GLU A 32 6.75 14.47 -0.14
C GLU A 32 5.27 14.87 -0.27
N ALA A 33 4.95 15.85 -1.10
CA ALA A 33 3.56 16.24 -1.31
C ALA A 33 2.77 15.12 -1.97
N GLN A 34 3.37 14.39 -2.91
CA GLN A 34 2.74 13.25 -3.55
C GLN A 34 2.56 12.08 -2.57
N ILE A 35 3.53 11.87 -1.69
CA ILE A 35 3.45 10.84 -0.64
C ILE A 35 2.32 11.17 0.33
N ASP A 36 2.23 12.44 0.77
CA ASP A 36 1.16 12.87 1.65
C ASP A 36 -0.22 12.75 0.99
N ALA A 37 -0.32 13.09 -0.28
CA ALA A 37 -1.56 12.96 -1.03
C ALA A 37 -1.99 11.48 -1.12
N LEU A 38 -1.05 10.58 -1.33
CA LEU A 38 -1.33 9.15 -1.35
C LEU A 38 -1.84 8.67 0.02
N ALA A 39 -1.18 9.09 1.09
CA ALA A 39 -1.60 8.73 2.45
C ALA A 39 -3.02 9.24 2.74
N GLU A 40 -3.37 10.43 2.26
CA GLU A 40 -4.72 10.98 2.38
C GLU A 40 -5.75 10.09 1.67
N LEU A 41 -5.44 9.64 0.46
CA LEU A 41 -6.31 8.76 -0.30
C LEU A 41 -6.52 7.42 0.41
N VAL A 42 -5.47 6.87 1.01
CA VAL A 42 -5.56 5.63 1.80
C VAL A 42 -6.46 5.84 3.01
N GLU A 43 -6.31 6.97 3.70
CA GLU A 43 -7.19 7.30 4.83
C GLU A 43 -8.65 7.40 4.41
N ASP A 44 -8.91 8.03 3.25
CA ASP A 44 -10.26 8.15 2.72
C ASP A 44 -10.86 6.77 2.40
N ASP A 45 -10.05 5.88 1.81
CA ASP A 45 -10.48 4.51 1.52
C ASP A 45 -10.84 3.77 2.82
N MET A 46 -10.04 3.96 3.89
CA MET A 46 -10.31 3.32 5.17
C MET A 46 -11.57 3.86 5.83
N ARG A 47 -11.80 5.18 5.74
CA ARG A 47 -13.03 5.78 6.25
C ARG A 47 -14.26 5.23 5.53
N LEU A 48 -14.18 5.12 4.20
CA LEU A 48 -15.27 4.60 3.39
C LEU A 48 -15.55 3.12 3.72
N ALA A 49 -14.51 2.32 3.89
CA ALA A 49 -14.65 0.91 4.27
C ALA A 49 -15.34 0.79 5.64
N GLN A 50 -14.95 1.62 6.59
CA GLN A 50 -15.54 1.63 7.93
C GLN A 50 -17.03 1.98 7.90
N VAL A 51 -17.38 3.01 7.13
CA VAL A 51 -18.78 3.44 6.99
C VAL A 51 -19.61 2.34 6.31
N SER A 52 -19.02 1.61 5.37
CA SER A 52 -19.68 0.52 4.65
C SER A 52 -19.75 -0.77 5.47
N GLY A 53 -19.24 -0.78 6.70
CA GLY A 53 -19.26 -1.98 7.57
C GLY A 53 -18.22 -3.03 7.21
N VAL A 54 -17.25 -2.69 6.36
CA VAL A 54 -16.17 -3.59 5.98
C VAL A 54 -15.09 -3.58 7.07
N GLU A 55 -14.65 -4.75 7.50
CA GLU A 55 -13.58 -4.83 8.48
C GLU A 55 -12.25 -4.41 7.84
N ILE A 56 -11.55 -3.51 8.53
CA ILE A 56 -10.25 -3.02 8.09
C ILE A 56 -9.17 -3.94 8.64
N THR A 57 -8.46 -4.62 7.74
CA THR A 57 -7.33 -5.48 8.08
C THR A 57 -6.03 -4.86 7.56
N SER A 58 -4.89 -5.39 7.97
CA SER A 58 -3.60 -5.01 7.39
C SER A 58 -3.59 -5.22 5.86
N SER A 59 -4.27 -6.27 5.39
CA SER A 59 -4.42 -6.54 3.96
C SER A 59 -5.23 -5.45 3.27
N THR A 60 -6.30 -4.97 3.90
CA THR A 60 -7.12 -3.88 3.35
C THR A 60 -6.28 -2.62 3.16
N VAL A 61 -5.49 -2.26 4.19
CA VAL A 61 -4.62 -1.08 4.14
C VAL A 61 -3.56 -1.23 3.05
N GLY A 62 -2.86 -2.37 3.03
CA GLY A 62 -1.81 -2.63 2.04
C GLY A 62 -2.34 -2.64 0.61
N HIS A 63 -3.51 -3.19 0.40
CA HIS A 63 -4.15 -3.21 -0.92
C HIS A 63 -4.49 -1.79 -1.40
N SER A 64 -5.00 -0.95 -0.50
CA SER A 64 -5.28 0.46 -0.80
C SER A 64 -3.98 1.20 -1.19
N VAL A 65 -2.90 0.99 -0.44
CA VAL A 65 -1.59 1.59 -0.75
C VAL A 65 -1.13 1.17 -2.15
N LEU A 66 -1.22 -0.12 -2.47
CA LEU A 66 -0.79 -0.65 -3.77
C LEU A 66 -1.59 -0.04 -4.91
N GLU A 67 -2.89 0.09 -4.77
CA GLU A 67 -3.73 0.67 -5.82
C GLU A 67 -3.33 2.12 -6.13
N HIS A 68 -3.03 2.91 -5.12
CA HIS A 68 -2.61 4.29 -5.31
C HIS A 68 -1.15 4.41 -5.79
N LEU A 69 -0.26 3.53 -5.32
CA LEU A 69 1.13 3.49 -5.81
C LEU A 69 1.23 3.13 -7.28
N LYS A 70 0.38 2.25 -7.74
CA LYS A 70 0.34 1.82 -9.14
C LYS A 70 0.16 3.00 -10.09
N ALA A 71 -0.67 3.96 -9.72
CA ALA A 71 -0.90 5.17 -10.50
C ALA A 71 0.23 6.18 -10.35
N LEU A 72 0.97 6.14 -9.23
CA LEU A 72 2.00 7.12 -8.91
C LEU A 72 3.36 6.76 -9.51
N ASP A 73 3.83 5.53 -9.30
CA ASP A 73 5.15 5.08 -9.75
C ASP A 73 5.22 3.55 -9.76
N GLU A 74 5.44 2.97 -10.92
CA GLU A 74 5.45 1.52 -11.11
C GLU A 74 6.57 0.83 -10.34
N VAL A 75 7.74 1.45 -10.25
CA VAL A 75 8.87 0.87 -9.52
C VAL A 75 8.57 0.85 -8.02
N ALA A 76 8.04 1.95 -7.50
CA ALA A 76 7.64 2.03 -6.10
C ALA A 76 6.54 0.99 -5.79
N TYR A 77 5.60 0.80 -6.71
CA TYR A 77 4.58 -0.23 -6.58
C TYR A 77 5.19 -1.62 -6.41
N VAL A 78 6.12 -2.00 -7.29
CA VAL A 78 6.74 -3.33 -7.24
C VAL A 78 7.56 -3.50 -5.97
N ARG A 79 8.28 -2.47 -5.55
CA ARG A 79 9.05 -2.50 -4.30
C ARG A 79 8.15 -2.71 -3.08
N PHE A 80 7.07 -1.95 -3.00
CA PHE A 80 6.12 -2.08 -1.90
C PHE A 80 5.47 -3.47 -1.91
N ALA A 81 5.05 -3.93 -3.10
CA ALA A 81 4.44 -5.24 -3.26
C ALA A 81 5.38 -6.36 -2.83
N SER A 82 6.68 -6.24 -3.12
CA SER A 82 7.65 -7.27 -2.78
C SER A 82 7.77 -7.47 -1.26
N VAL A 83 7.68 -6.40 -0.51
CA VAL A 83 7.73 -6.46 0.96
C VAL A 83 6.38 -6.87 1.52
N TYR A 84 5.31 -6.22 1.07
CA TYR A 84 3.96 -6.46 1.56
C TYR A 84 3.49 -7.89 1.28
N LYS A 85 3.74 -8.39 0.06
CA LYS A 85 3.36 -9.75 -0.35
C LYS A 85 4.43 -10.80 -0.05
N ASN A 86 5.54 -10.39 0.54
CA ASN A 86 6.63 -11.26 0.95
C ASN A 86 7.17 -12.13 -0.18
N PHE A 87 7.65 -11.50 -1.25
CA PHE A 87 8.19 -12.19 -2.42
C PHE A 87 9.38 -13.06 -2.05
N ASP A 88 9.41 -14.29 -2.61
CA ASP A 88 10.49 -15.27 -2.38
C ASP A 88 11.52 -15.29 -3.50
N GLY A 89 11.16 -14.86 -4.70
CA GLY A 89 12.07 -14.94 -5.82
C GLY A 89 11.56 -14.25 -7.08
N VAL A 90 12.30 -14.44 -8.17
CA VAL A 90 12.05 -13.78 -9.46
C VAL A 90 10.66 -14.06 -10.01
N ALA A 91 10.14 -15.27 -9.79
CA ALA A 91 8.81 -15.64 -10.29
C ALA A 91 7.71 -14.74 -9.70
N ASP A 92 7.86 -14.33 -8.45
CA ASP A 92 6.89 -13.44 -7.81
C ASP A 92 6.91 -12.05 -8.44
N PHE A 93 8.11 -11.53 -8.74
CA PHE A 93 8.26 -10.26 -9.47
C PHE A 93 7.65 -10.34 -10.85
N SER A 94 7.87 -11.42 -11.58
CA SER A 94 7.32 -11.61 -12.92
C SER A 94 5.80 -11.60 -12.91
N ARG A 95 5.19 -12.26 -11.93
CA ARG A 95 3.73 -12.27 -11.77
C ARG A 95 3.18 -10.88 -11.48
N GLU A 96 3.86 -10.14 -10.60
CA GLU A 96 3.43 -8.79 -10.24
C GLU A 96 3.53 -7.83 -11.43
N LEU A 97 4.60 -7.94 -12.23
CA LEU A 97 4.76 -7.15 -13.44
C LEU A 97 3.66 -7.46 -14.47
N ALA A 98 3.26 -8.73 -14.58
CA ALA A 98 2.17 -9.10 -15.47
C ALA A 98 0.84 -8.49 -15.04
N LEU A 99 0.57 -8.44 -13.73
CA LEU A 99 -0.62 -7.80 -13.18
C LEU A 99 -0.64 -6.29 -13.47
N LEU A 100 0.51 -5.63 -13.37
CA LEU A 100 0.65 -4.22 -13.71
C LEU A 100 0.28 -3.93 -15.16
N LYS A 101 0.71 -4.78 -16.07
CA LYS A 101 0.45 -4.62 -17.50
C LYS A 101 -1.00 -4.82 -17.89
N GLN A 102 -1.78 -5.50 -17.06
CA GLN A 102 -3.19 -5.77 -17.30
C GLN A 102 -4.12 -4.63 -16.87
N SER A 103 -3.57 -3.63 -16.23
CA SER A 103 -4.42 -2.55 -15.66
C SER A 103 -4.54 -1.36 -16.57
#